data_ec8f83285385b8ad6ec9069a2af91d3b
#
_entry.id   ec8f83285385b8ad6ec9069a2af91d3b
#
_cell.length_a   1.000
_cell.length_b   1.000
_cell.length_c   1.000
_cell.angle_alpha   90.00
_cell.angle_beta   90.00
_cell.angle_gamma   90.00
#
_symmetry.space_group_name_H-M   'P 1'
#
loop_
_entity.id
_entity.type
_entity.pdbx_description
1 polymer ?
#
loop_
_entity_poly.entity_id
_entity_poly.type
_entity_poly.pdbx_seq_one_letter_code
_entity_poly.pdbx_strand_id
1 'polypeptide(L)'
;MNFEVRCAISADHPSLPGHFPDAPLVSGVLILDEVRAALHDWRKDYELAAIRTVKFLQPLKPEQQFTICFSPNNDDPSEINFCCRIEGRVITEGQLEVYYRTKVTS
;
A
#
# COMPACT_ATOMS: atom_id res chain seq x y z
N MET A 1 1.90 -17.24 3.71
CA MET A 1 0.86 -17.12 2.68
C MET A 1 0.79 -15.67 2.23
N ASN A 2 0.91 -15.44 0.94
CA ASN A 2 0.90 -14.08 0.39
C ASN A 2 -0.51 -13.62 0.11
N PHE A 3 -0.71 -12.34 0.16
CA PHE A 3 -1.99 -11.73 -0.11
C PHE A 3 -1.84 -10.70 -1.23
N GLU A 4 -2.76 -10.71 -2.17
CA GLU A 4 -2.76 -9.76 -3.29
C GLU A 4 -4.13 -9.13 -3.43
N VAL A 5 -4.15 -7.83 -3.72
CA VAL A 5 -5.39 -7.12 -3.98
C VAL A 5 -5.17 -6.13 -5.11
N ARG A 6 -6.16 -6.00 -5.98
CA ARG A 6 -6.09 -5.08 -7.11
C ARG A 6 -6.77 -3.78 -6.74
N CYS A 7 -6.12 -2.66 -7.05
CA CYS A 7 -6.58 -1.32 -6.70
C CYS A 7 -6.44 -0.36 -7.87
N ALA A 8 -7.12 0.76 -7.77
CA ALA A 8 -6.89 1.92 -8.63
C ALA A 8 -7.27 3.16 -7.84
N ILE A 9 -6.57 4.26 -8.09
CA ILE A 9 -6.89 5.53 -7.45
C ILE A 9 -7.66 6.37 -8.47
N SER A 10 -8.88 6.77 -8.08
CA SER A 10 -9.76 7.51 -8.96
C SER A 10 -9.14 8.86 -9.35
N ALA A 11 -9.37 9.28 -10.60
CA ALA A 11 -8.96 10.61 -11.04
C ALA A 11 -9.68 11.71 -10.27
N ASP A 12 -10.82 11.40 -9.66
CA ASP A 12 -11.59 12.33 -8.84
C ASP A 12 -11.18 12.33 -7.39
N HIS A 13 -10.11 11.62 -7.04
CA HIS A 13 -9.66 11.56 -5.65
C HIS A 13 -9.37 12.96 -5.14
N PRO A 14 -9.90 13.34 -3.95
CA PRO A 14 -9.78 14.74 -3.50
C PRO A 14 -8.34 15.20 -3.23
N SER A 15 -7.42 14.27 -3.04
CA SER A 15 -6.02 14.62 -2.81
C SER A 15 -5.23 14.80 -4.11
N LEU A 16 -5.83 14.54 -5.27
CA LEU A 16 -5.16 14.80 -6.54
C LEU A 16 -5.32 16.27 -6.90
N PRO A 17 -4.25 16.93 -7.33
CA PRO A 17 -4.36 18.33 -7.71
C PRO A 17 -5.14 18.48 -9.00
N GLY A 18 -6.33 19.05 -8.93
CA GLY A 18 -7.22 19.21 -10.05
C GLY A 18 -6.78 20.28 -11.06
N HIS A 19 -5.66 20.94 -10.82
CA HIS A 19 -5.16 22.00 -11.69
C HIS A 19 -3.92 21.61 -12.47
N PHE A 20 -3.61 20.32 -12.54
CA PHE A 20 -2.56 19.82 -13.42
C PHE A 20 -3.18 18.90 -14.44
N PRO A 21 -3.78 19.46 -15.51
CA PRO A 21 -4.49 18.61 -16.48
C PRO A 21 -3.57 17.74 -17.33
N ASP A 22 -2.29 18.07 -17.40
CA ASP A 22 -1.41 17.49 -18.42
C ASP A 22 -0.76 16.18 -18.06
N ALA A 23 -0.90 15.66 -16.90
CA ALA A 23 -0.50 14.32 -16.49
C ALA A 23 -0.40 14.26 -14.98
N PRO A 24 -1.51 14.22 -14.28
CA PRO A 24 -1.44 14.08 -12.82
C PRO A 24 -0.81 12.74 -12.49
N LEU A 25 0.15 12.76 -11.59
CA LEU A 25 0.73 11.55 -11.04
C LEU A 25 0.20 11.35 -9.63
N VAL A 26 -0.03 10.10 -9.28
CA VAL A 26 -0.45 9.76 -7.93
C VAL A 26 0.74 9.92 -7.00
N SER A 27 0.57 10.68 -5.92
CA SER A 27 1.63 10.85 -4.95
C SER A 27 1.88 9.55 -4.21
N GLY A 28 3.11 9.38 -3.71
CA GLY A 28 3.46 8.21 -2.92
C GLY A 28 2.60 8.06 -1.67
N VAL A 29 2.15 9.18 -1.09
CA VAL A 29 1.28 9.15 0.09
C VAL A 29 -0.02 8.43 -0.22
N LEU A 30 -0.61 8.67 -1.39
CA LEU A 30 -1.86 8.01 -1.77
C LEU A 30 -1.66 6.51 -1.99
N ILE A 31 -0.52 6.11 -2.56
CA ILE A 31 -0.19 4.70 -2.71
C ILE A 31 -0.08 4.05 -1.33
N LEU A 32 0.60 4.70 -0.39
CA LEU A 32 0.76 4.17 0.96
C LEU A 32 -0.57 4.11 1.72
N ASP A 33 -1.47 5.04 1.48
CA ASP A 33 -2.81 4.98 2.05
C ASP A 33 -3.57 3.74 1.56
N GLU A 34 -3.43 3.41 0.27
CA GLU A 34 -4.05 2.19 -0.27
C GLU A 34 -3.40 0.94 0.31
N VAL A 35 -2.08 0.95 0.47
CA VAL A 35 -1.37 -0.16 1.09
C VAL A 35 -1.86 -0.38 2.52
N ARG A 36 -2.01 0.70 3.28
CA ARG A 36 -2.51 0.63 4.65
C ARG A 36 -3.94 0.08 4.72
N ALA A 37 -4.81 0.54 3.83
CA ALA A 37 -6.19 0.06 3.78
C ALA A 37 -6.24 -1.42 3.41
N ALA A 38 -5.42 -1.84 2.45
CA ALA A 38 -5.34 -3.24 2.04
C ALA A 38 -4.80 -4.13 3.17
N LEU A 39 -3.82 -3.64 3.92
CA LEU A 39 -3.29 -4.35 5.08
C LEU A 39 -4.39 -4.59 6.10
N HIS A 40 -5.17 -3.56 6.38
CA HIS A 40 -6.26 -3.65 7.35
C HIS A 40 -7.36 -4.63 6.89
N ASP A 41 -7.67 -4.62 5.60
CA ASP A 41 -8.65 -5.56 5.04
C ASP A 41 -8.16 -6.99 5.11
N TRP A 42 -6.86 -7.21 4.91
CA TRP A 42 -6.26 -8.54 4.95
C TRP A 42 -6.16 -9.06 6.38
N ARG A 43 -5.74 -8.19 7.29
CA ARG A 43 -5.53 -8.55 8.70
C ARG A 43 -6.15 -7.47 9.57
N LYS A 44 -7.39 -7.70 9.97
CA LYS A 44 -8.15 -6.69 10.74
C LYS A 44 -7.62 -6.46 12.12
N ASP A 45 -6.88 -7.43 12.66
CA ASP A 45 -6.25 -7.33 13.97
C ASP A 45 -4.85 -6.73 13.92
N TYR A 46 -4.35 -6.42 12.73
CA TYR A 46 -3.05 -5.75 12.58
C TYR A 46 -3.25 -4.23 12.52
N GLU A 47 -2.33 -3.54 13.17
CA GLU A 47 -2.21 -2.09 13.04
C GLU A 47 -0.84 -1.75 12.49
N LEU A 48 -0.78 -0.80 11.59
CA LEU A 48 0.48 -0.32 11.05
C LEU A 48 1.19 0.50 12.12
N ALA A 49 2.37 0.06 12.54
CA ALA A 49 3.18 0.78 13.50
C ALA A 49 4.12 1.76 12.82
N ALA A 50 4.74 1.34 11.71
CA ALA A 50 5.69 2.17 11.00
C ALA A 50 5.93 1.63 9.60
N ILE A 51 6.40 2.50 8.72
CA ILE A 51 6.91 2.12 7.41
C ILE A 51 8.43 2.19 7.54
N ARG A 52 9.08 1.03 7.49
CA ARG A 52 10.53 0.98 7.69
C ARG A 52 11.29 1.48 6.48
N THR A 53 10.90 0.99 5.32
CA THR A 53 11.49 1.41 4.06
C THR A 53 10.41 1.47 3.00
N VAL A 54 10.59 2.35 2.04
CA VAL A 54 9.75 2.39 0.86
C VAL A 54 10.57 2.94 -0.30
N LYS A 55 10.41 2.32 -1.47
CA LYS A 55 11.05 2.78 -2.71
C LYS A 55 9.98 2.96 -3.75
N PHE A 56 9.95 4.11 -4.37
CA PHE A 56 9.06 4.41 -5.49
C PHE A 56 9.87 4.31 -6.77
N LEU A 57 9.62 3.26 -7.55
CA LEU A 57 10.44 2.92 -8.72
C LEU A 57 9.85 3.44 -10.03
N GLN A 58 8.52 3.52 -10.10
CA GLN A 58 7.81 3.96 -11.30
C GLN A 58 6.64 4.83 -10.89
N PRO A 59 6.27 5.82 -11.67
CA PRO A 59 5.09 6.62 -11.36
C PRO A 59 3.80 5.84 -11.59
N LEU A 60 2.78 6.19 -10.84
CA LEU A 60 1.42 5.66 -11.00
C LEU A 60 0.53 6.79 -11.49
N LYS A 61 -0.30 6.49 -12.47
CA LYS A 61 -1.28 7.45 -12.99
C LYS A 61 -2.65 7.18 -12.37
N PRO A 62 -3.50 8.22 -12.23
CA PRO A 62 -4.88 7.99 -11.81
C PRO A 62 -5.59 7.02 -12.72
N GLU A 63 -6.52 6.25 -12.19
CA GLU A 63 -7.30 5.23 -12.89
C GLU A 63 -6.49 4.02 -13.36
N GLN A 64 -5.17 4.04 -13.23
CA GLN A 64 -4.36 2.91 -13.61
C GLN A 64 -4.45 1.83 -12.53
N GLN A 65 -4.74 0.60 -12.95
CA GLN A 65 -4.85 -0.51 -12.03
C GLN A 65 -3.48 -1.00 -11.60
N PHE A 66 -3.35 -1.30 -10.32
CA PHE A 66 -2.14 -1.88 -9.78
C PHE A 66 -2.50 -2.93 -8.73
N THR A 67 -1.57 -3.83 -8.48
CA THR A 67 -1.76 -4.92 -7.52
C THR A 67 -0.86 -4.68 -6.31
N ILE A 68 -1.43 -4.72 -5.12
CA ILE A 68 -0.69 -4.64 -3.87
C ILE A 68 -0.49 -6.06 -3.37
N CYS A 69 0.76 -6.42 -3.06
CA CYS A 69 1.11 -7.74 -2.57
C CYS A 69 1.75 -7.63 -1.20
N PHE A 70 1.35 -8.52 -0.29
CA PHE A 70 1.94 -8.61 1.03
C PHE A 70 2.59 -9.97 1.21
N SER A 71 3.78 -9.97 1.80
CA SER A 71 4.53 -11.18 2.13
C SER A 71 5.01 -11.07 3.57
N PRO A 72 4.45 -11.87 4.49
CA PRO A 72 4.95 -11.86 5.86
C PRO A 72 6.39 -12.34 5.92
N ASN A 73 7.16 -11.74 6.82
CA ASN A 73 8.52 -12.17 7.08
C ASN A 73 8.48 -13.33 8.07
N ASN A 74 9.00 -14.50 7.66
CA ASN A 74 8.97 -15.68 8.52
C ASN A 74 9.86 -15.56 9.75
N ASP A 75 10.88 -14.71 9.67
CA ASP A 75 11.83 -14.53 10.78
C ASP A 75 11.34 -13.49 11.78
N ASP A 76 10.44 -12.60 11.36
CA ASP A 76 9.95 -11.52 12.21
C ASP A 76 8.46 -11.30 11.93
N PRO A 77 7.58 -11.81 12.82
CA PRO A 77 6.14 -11.67 12.59
C PRO A 77 5.63 -10.23 12.64
N SER A 78 6.41 -9.30 13.15
CA SER A 78 6.02 -7.89 13.16
C SER A 78 6.37 -7.18 11.85
N GLU A 79 7.04 -7.87 10.92
CA GLU A 79 7.48 -7.26 9.68
C GLU A 79 6.76 -7.89 8.49
N ILE A 80 6.24 -7.02 7.62
CA ILE A 80 5.56 -7.44 6.39
C ILE A 80 6.19 -6.71 5.23
N ASN A 81 6.61 -7.48 4.23
CA ASN A 81 7.08 -6.91 2.98
C ASN A 81 5.89 -6.63 2.08
N PHE A 82 5.94 -5.53 1.35
CA PHE A 82 4.90 -5.23 0.38
C PHE A 82 5.52 -4.79 -0.93
N CYS A 83 4.77 -5.00 -2.00
CA CYS A 83 5.10 -4.41 -3.29
C CYS A 83 3.82 -4.08 -4.04
N CYS A 84 3.92 -3.07 -4.90
CA CYS A 84 2.84 -2.71 -5.81
C CYS A 84 3.34 -2.96 -7.23
N ARG A 85 2.52 -3.59 -8.05
CA ARG A 85 2.90 -3.98 -9.42
C ARG A 85 1.86 -3.55 -10.43
N ILE A 86 2.34 -3.19 -11.60
CA ILE A 86 1.52 -2.97 -12.78
C ILE A 86 2.01 -3.96 -13.84
N GLU A 87 1.12 -4.88 -14.25
CA GLU A 87 1.44 -5.88 -15.28
C GLU A 87 2.76 -6.61 -14.98
N GLY A 88 2.92 -7.03 -13.73
CA GLY A 88 4.11 -7.76 -13.30
C GLY A 88 5.33 -6.90 -13.01
N ARG A 89 5.27 -5.62 -13.25
CA ARG A 89 6.39 -4.71 -13.04
C ARG A 89 6.22 -4.00 -11.69
N VAL A 90 7.23 -4.11 -10.83
CA VAL A 90 7.20 -3.48 -9.52
C VAL A 90 7.31 -1.97 -9.67
N ILE A 91 6.34 -1.23 -9.13
CA ILE A 91 6.36 0.24 -9.14
C ILE A 91 6.71 0.81 -7.78
N THR A 92 6.45 0.05 -6.72
CA THR A 92 6.71 0.48 -5.34
C THR A 92 6.98 -0.77 -4.53
N GLU A 93 7.93 -0.69 -3.60
CA GLU A 93 8.18 -1.80 -2.69
C GLU A 93 8.68 -1.26 -1.35
N GLY A 94 8.52 -2.05 -0.30
CA GLY A 94 8.98 -1.64 1.00
C GLY A 94 8.69 -2.64 2.09
N GLN A 95 8.94 -2.20 3.31
CA GLN A 95 8.74 -3.00 4.52
C GLN A 95 7.90 -2.24 5.51
N LEU A 96 6.94 -2.93 6.09
CA LEU A 96 6.04 -2.39 7.09
C LEU A 96 6.32 -3.05 8.42
N GLU A 97 6.16 -2.29 9.50
CA GLU A 97 6.16 -2.83 10.83
C GLU A 97 4.73 -2.78 11.36
N VAL A 98 4.26 -3.89 11.90
CA VAL A 98 2.88 -4.02 12.36
C VAL A 98 2.88 -4.55 13.78
N TYR A 99 1.76 -4.33 14.47
CA TYR A 99 1.53 -4.95 15.77
C TYR A 99 0.09 -5.45 15.82
N TYR A 100 -0.15 -6.42 16.70
CA TYR A 100 -1.49 -6.92 16.94
C TYR A 100 -2.26 -5.94 17.78
N ARG A 101 -3.46 -5.63 17.31
CA ARG A 101 -4.39 -4.89 18.15
C ARG A 101 -4.92 -5.86 19.19
N THR A 102 -4.43 -5.77 20.41
CA THR A 102 -4.97 -6.58 21.48
C THR A 102 -6.37 -6.09 21.80
N LYS A 103 -7.34 -6.98 21.69
CA LYS A 103 -8.65 -6.69 22.20
C LYS A 103 -8.54 -6.56 23.71
N VAL A 104 -8.58 -5.33 24.17
CA VAL A 104 -8.72 -5.12 25.59
C VAL A 104 -10.16 -5.42 25.93
N THR A 105 -10.40 -6.58 26.47
CA THR A 105 -11.66 -6.85 27.11
C THR A 105 -11.60 -6.24 28.50
N SER A 106 -12.12 -5.12 28.58
CA SER A 106 -12.37 -4.59 29.92
C SER A 106 -13.83 -4.73 30.21
#